data_87cd196bf31dc0a956f2f2eae94bd834
#
_entry.id   87cd196bf31dc0a956f2f2eae94bd834
#
_cell.length_a   1.000
_cell.length_b   1.000
_cell.length_c   1.000
_cell.angle_alpha   90.00
_cell.angle_beta   90.00
_cell.angle_gamma   90.00
#
_symmetry.space_group_name_H-M   'P 1'
#
loop_
_entity.id
_entity.type
_entity.pdbx_description
1 polymer ?
#
loop_
_entity_poly.entity_id
_entity_poly.type
_entity_poly.pdbx_seq_one_letter_code
_entity_poly.pdbx_strand_id
1 'polypeptide(L)'
;MIKFNMKLFFKLSDISNIKRIAFRQDINGLRAISVLAVVFYHAEIELFKGGWLGVDIFFVISGYLISNIIISQINEGTFSFKHFYIRRVKRILPALFSTLLFTIPFTYFLLPPKAMEEYIDSMFASIFFYANYYFMNLDFYVADSTKFMPLLHTWSLAIEEQYYLLFPLFAFVIYKYFKKYF
;
A
#
# COMPACT_ATOMS: atom_id res chain seq x y z
N MET A 1 -8.93 17.10 -34.11
CA MET A 1 -9.92 17.40 -33.05
C MET A 1 -10.34 16.07 -32.42
N ILE A 2 -9.68 15.67 -31.36
CA ILE A 2 -9.90 14.35 -30.69
C ILE A 2 -11.08 14.51 -29.75
N LYS A 3 -12.23 13.93 -30.09
CA LYS A 3 -13.40 13.87 -29.20
C LYS A 3 -13.04 12.97 -28.03
N PHE A 4 -12.80 13.57 -26.88
CA PHE A 4 -12.63 12.90 -25.60
C PHE A 4 -13.97 12.27 -25.20
N ASN A 5 -14.08 10.96 -25.33
CA ASN A 5 -15.33 10.25 -25.07
C ASN A 5 -15.54 10.07 -23.58
N MET A 6 -16.17 11.07 -22.95
CA MET A 6 -16.47 11.13 -21.52
C MET A 6 -17.39 9.98 -21.03
N LYS A 7 -17.97 9.20 -21.94
CA LYS A 7 -18.78 8.03 -21.62
C LYS A 7 -17.99 6.87 -21.03
N LEU A 8 -16.65 6.83 -21.19
CA LEU A 8 -15.79 5.81 -20.58
C LEU A 8 -15.64 5.99 -19.05
N PHE A 9 -15.89 7.21 -18.54
CA PHE A 9 -15.82 7.53 -17.13
C PHE A 9 -17.10 7.22 -16.33
N PHE A 10 -18.25 7.03 -16.99
CA PHE A 10 -19.57 7.01 -16.34
C PHE A 10 -20.43 5.78 -16.63
N LYS A 11 -19.85 4.63 -16.98
CA LYS A 11 -20.69 3.41 -17.08
C LYS A 11 -20.93 2.79 -15.69
N LEU A 12 -21.96 3.29 -15.01
CA LEU A 12 -22.38 2.87 -13.66
C LEU A 12 -23.25 1.58 -13.62
N SER A 13 -23.44 0.88 -14.74
CA SER A 13 -24.52 -0.10 -14.86
C SER A 13 -24.14 -1.58 -14.81
N ASP A 14 -22.89 -1.99 -14.64
CA ASP A 14 -22.56 -3.43 -14.64
C ASP A 14 -21.62 -3.87 -13.51
N ILE A 15 -22.08 -3.68 -12.26
CA ILE A 15 -21.35 -4.19 -11.07
C ILE A 15 -21.48 -5.73 -10.94
N SER A 16 -22.43 -6.35 -11.61
CA SER A 16 -22.76 -7.79 -11.48
C SER A 16 -21.87 -8.73 -12.30
N ASN A 17 -21.16 -8.26 -13.33
CA ASN A 17 -20.41 -9.09 -14.28
C ASN A 17 -18.88 -8.98 -14.20
N ILE A 18 -18.32 -8.42 -13.12
CA ILE A 18 -16.87 -8.48 -12.92
C ILE A 18 -16.52 -9.94 -12.59
N LYS A 19 -15.95 -10.66 -13.56
CA LYS A 19 -15.39 -12.00 -13.37
C LYS A 19 -14.43 -11.92 -12.16
N ARG A 20 -14.87 -12.50 -11.04
CA ARG A 20 -14.03 -12.53 -9.83
C ARG A 20 -12.78 -13.31 -10.20
N ILE A 21 -11.62 -12.67 -10.20
CA ILE A 21 -10.35 -13.38 -10.31
C ILE A 21 -10.38 -14.48 -9.25
N ALA A 22 -10.17 -15.73 -9.69
CA ALA A 22 -10.25 -16.88 -8.79
C ALA A 22 -9.40 -16.61 -7.54
N PHE A 23 -10.00 -16.81 -6.37
CA PHE A 23 -9.33 -16.61 -5.10
C PHE A 23 -8.12 -17.56 -5.02
N ARG A 24 -6.91 -17.00 -5.01
CA ARG A 24 -5.64 -17.73 -4.98
C ARG A 24 -5.24 -17.97 -3.53
N GLN A 25 -5.54 -19.13 -3.00
CA GLN A 25 -5.21 -19.53 -1.61
C GLN A 25 -3.69 -19.59 -1.39
N ASP A 26 -2.94 -20.04 -2.38
CA ASP A 26 -1.49 -20.11 -2.39
C ASP A 26 -0.85 -18.72 -2.15
N ILE A 27 -1.32 -17.70 -2.86
CA ILE A 27 -0.86 -16.32 -2.71
C ILE A 27 -1.20 -15.77 -1.32
N ASN A 28 -2.40 -16.07 -0.81
CA ASN A 28 -2.75 -15.65 0.55
C ASN A 28 -1.92 -16.35 1.61
N GLY A 29 -1.57 -17.62 1.39
CA GLY A 29 -0.63 -18.34 2.26
C GLY A 29 0.75 -17.68 2.28
N LEU A 30 1.31 -17.34 1.11
CA LEU A 30 2.58 -16.62 1.01
C LEU A 30 2.55 -15.26 1.72
N ARG A 31 1.46 -14.51 1.57
CA ARG A 31 1.28 -13.23 2.29
C ARG A 31 1.27 -13.41 3.81
N ALA A 32 0.58 -14.43 4.29
CA ALA A 32 0.54 -14.73 5.71
C ALA A 32 1.93 -15.09 6.25
N ILE A 33 2.67 -15.94 5.53
CA ILE A 33 4.05 -16.30 5.89
C ILE A 33 4.95 -15.06 5.90
N SER A 34 4.84 -14.19 4.90
CA SER A 34 5.63 -12.95 4.80
C SER A 34 5.37 -12.03 6.02
N VAL A 35 4.11 -11.83 6.38
CA VAL A 35 3.75 -11.00 7.54
C VAL A 35 4.24 -11.63 8.84
N LEU A 36 4.05 -12.94 9.03
CA LEU A 36 4.53 -13.64 10.24
C LEU A 36 6.06 -13.59 10.36
N ALA A 37 6.79 -13.72 9.25
CA ALA A 37 8.24 -13.59 9.23
C ALA A 37 8.70 -12.20 9.72
N VAL A 38 8.04 -11.13 9.27
CA VAL A 38 8.31 -9.77 9.72
C VAL A 38 7.98 -9.58 11.21
N VAL A 39 6.85 -10.11 11.67
CA VAL A 39 6.45 -10.04 13.10
C VAL A 39 7.47 -10.75 13.98
N PHE A 40 7.88 -11.96 13.60
CA PHE A 40 8.86 -12.73 14.37
C PHE A 40 10.26 -12.11 14.35
N TYR A 41 10.63 -11.45 13.24
CA TYR A 41 11.85 -10.65 13.16
C TYR A 41 11.83 -9.50 14.18
N HIS A 42 10.74 -8.74 14.26
CA HIS A 42 10.62 -7.64 15.24
C HIS A 42 10.43 -8.12 16.69
N ALA A 43 9.99 -9.37 16.86
CA ALA A 43 9.97 -10.04 18.17
C ALA A 43 11.35 -10.58 18.58
N GLU A 44 12.41 -10.31 17.80
CA GLU A 44 13.80 -10.72 18.05
C GLU A 44 13.97 -12.27 18.19
N ILE A 45 13.09 -13.05 17.52
CA ILE A 45 13.19 -14.51 17.51
C ILE A 45 14.37 -14.92 16.61
N GLU A 46 15.38 -15.59 17.18
CA GLU A 46 16.63 -15.91 16.51
C GLU A 46 16.47 -16.64 15.18
N LEU A 47 15.50 -17.53 15.05
CA LEU A 47 15.21 -18.29 13.83
C LEU A 47 14.79 -17.38 12.67
N PHE A 48 14.28 -16.18 12.95
CA PHE A 48 13.72 -15.26 11.96
C PHE A 48 14.59 -14.01 11.73
N LYS A 49 15.92 -14.09 11.90
CA LYS A 49 16.84 -12.97 11.63
C LYS A 49 16.74 -12.40 10.21
N GLY A 50 16.34 -13.21 9.23
CA GLY A 50 16.06 -12.79 7.84
C GLY A 50 14.61 -12.39 7.57
N GLY A 51 13.74 -12.32 8.60
CA GLY A 51 12.30 -12.10 8.44
C GLY A 51 11.92 -10.74 7.83
N TRP A 52 12.82 -9.74 7.87
CA TRP A 52 12.66 -8.47 7.17
C TRP A 52 12.45 -8.62 5.66
N LEU A 53 12.99 -9.68 5.03
CA LEU A 53 12.73 -10.02 3.63
C LEU A 53 11.24 -10.29 3.34
N GLY A 54 10.44 -10.55 4.36
CA GLY A 54 8.99 -10.67 4.22
C GLY A 54 8.32 -9.44 3.64
N VAL A 55 8.88 -8.23 3.85
CA VAL A 55 8.39 -6.99 3.26
C VAL A 55 8.59 -7.01 1.72
N ASP A 56 9.75 -7.45 1.25
CA ASP A 56 10.05 -7.53 -0.19
C ASP A 56 9.16 -8.57 -0.88
N ILE A 57 8.98 -9.74 -0.26
CA ILE A 57 8.05 -10.77 -0.74
C ILE A 57 6.63 -10.20 -0.82
N PHE A 58 6.21 -9.44 0.18
CA PHE A 58 4.90 -8.82 0.20
C PHE A 58 4.74 -7.80 -0.94
N PHE A 59 5.75 -6.97 -1.23
CA PHE A 59 5.74 -6.03 -2.36
C PHE A 59 5.62 -6.75 -3.71
N VAL A 60 6.40 -7.82 -3.92
CA VAL A 60 6.31 -8.62 -5.16
C VAL A 60 4.91 -9.19 -5.34
N ILE A 61 4.34 -9.77 -4.29
CA ILE A 61 2.99 -10.37 -4.33
C ILE A 61 1.93 -9.28 -4.59
N SER A 62 1.99 -8.16 -3.89
CA SER A 62 1.06 -7.05 -4.06
C SER A 62 1.15 -6.46 -5.46
N GLY A 63 2.37 -6.23 -5.96
CA GLY A 63 2.62 -5.77 -7.31
C GLY A 63 2.06 -6.74 -8.36
N TYR A 64 2.34 -8.02 -8.24
CA TYR A 64 1.82 -9.06 -9.14
C TYR A 64 0.29 -9.09 -9.18
N LEU A 65 -0.37 -9.11 -8.01
CA LEU A 65 -1.83 -9.18 -7.94
C LEU A 65 -2.50 -7.95 -8.55
N ILE A 66 -2.00 -6.77 -8.21
CA ILE A 66 -2.59 -5.50 -8.70
C ILE A 66 -2.36 -5.34 -10.20
N SER A 67 -1.16 -5.65 -10.69
CA SER A 67 -0.85 -5.61 -12.12
C SER A 67 -1.77 -6.52 -12.90
N ASN A 68 -1.96 -7.77 -12.47
CA ASN A 68 -2.86 -8.71 -13.14
C ASN A 68 -4.31 -8.23 -13.15
N ILE A 69 -4.80 -7.68 -12.03
CA ILE A 69 -6.17 -7.14 -11.95
C ILE A 69 -6.35 -6.01 -12.95
N ILE A 70 -5.42 -5.07 -13.00
CA ILE A 70 -5.52 -3.89 -13.86
C ILE A 70 -5.41 -4.29 -15.33
N ILE A 71 -4.41 -5.09 -15.69
CA ILE A 71 -4.17 -5.51 -17.07
C ILE A 71 -5.36 -6.34 -17.59
N SER A 72 -5.86 -7.29 -16.81
CA SER A 72 -7.05 -8.08 -17.18
C SER A 72 -8.27 -7.19 -17.44
N GLN A 73 -8.57 -6.26 -16.50
CA GLN A 73 -9.71 -5.37 -16.65
C GLN A 73 -9.55 -4.36 -17.81
N ILE A 74 -8.33 -3.92 -18.11
CA ILE A 74 -8.05 -3.07 -19.27
C ILE A 74 -8.30 -3.86 -20.56
N ASN A 75 -7.82 -5.10 -20.66
CA ASN A 75 -8.01 -5.96 -21.83
C ASN A 75 -9.47 -6.30 -22.05
N GLU A 76 -10.23 -6.52 -21.00
CA GLU A 76 -11.68 -6.78 -21.04
C GLU A 76 -12.51 -5.50 -21.28
N GLY A 77 -11.90 -4.32 -21.28
CA GLY A 77 -12.58 -3.02 -21.41
C GLY A 77 -13.46 -2.65 -20.20
N THR A 78 -13.27 -3.32 -19.05
CA THR A 78 -14.06 -3.16 -17.82
C THR A 78 -13.37 -2.30 -16.76
N PHE A 79 -12.14 -1.85 -17.00
CA PHE A 79 -11.37 -1.09 -16.02
C PHE A 79 -11.99 0.27 -15.73
N SER A 80 -12.16 0.58 -14.45
CA SER A 80 -12.64 1.88 -13.97
C SER A 80 -11.74 2.40 -12.85
N PHE A 81 -11.09 3.54 -13.08
CA PHE A 81 -10.25 4.21 -12.08
C PHE A 81 -11.01 4.47 -10.78
N LYS A 82 -12.22 5.03 -10.86
CA LYS A 82 -13.06 5.31 -9.70
C LYS A 82 -13.30 4.07 -8.86
N HIS A 83 -13.70 2.96 -9.49
CA HIS A 83 -13.93 1.70 -8.78
C HIS A 83 -12.67 1.12 -8.17
N PHE A 84 -11.55 1.22 -8.88
CA PHE A 84 -10.26 0.75 -8.39
C PHE A 84 -9.85 1.51 -7.12
N TYR A 85 -9.80 2.84 -7.16
CA TYR A 85 -9.38 3.65 -6.02
C TYR A 85 -10.35 3.55 -4.84
N ILE A 86 -11.66 3.54 -5.05
CA ILE A 86 -12.63 3.37 -3.96
C ILE A 86 -12.40 2.04 -3.23
N ARG A 87 -12.12 0.95 -3.95
CA ARG A 87 -11.82 -0.35 -3.30
C ARG A 87 -10.55 -0.30 -2.47
N ARG A 88 -9.50 0.41 -2.92
CA ARG A 88 -8.24 0.58 -2.17
C ARG A 88 -8.48 1.40 -0.92
N VAL A 89 -9.09 2.57 -1.06
CA VAL A 89 -9.45 3.45 0.06
C VAL A 89 -10.24 2.70 1.14
N LYS A 90 -11.29 1.98 0.76
CA LYS A 90 -12.11 1.19 1.71
C LYS A 90 -11.34 0.06 2.39
N ARG A 91 -10.28 -0.42 1.78
CA ARG A 91 -9.46 -1.51 2.34
C ARG A 91 -8.36 -0.98 3.28
N ILE A 92 -7.76 0.16 2.97
CA ILE A 92 -6.53 0.64 3.60
C ILE A 92 -6.82 1.66 4.68
N LEU A 93 -7.65 2.68 4.39
CA LEU A 93 -7.89 3.75 5.35
C LEU A 93 -8.48 3.28 6.68
N PRO A 94 -9.43 2.33 6.75
CA PRO A 94 -9.94 1.88 8.05
C PRO A 94 -8.85 1.27 8.92
N ALA A 95 -7.96 0.45 8.34
CA ALA A 95 -6.85 -0.15 9.08
C ALA A 95 -5.83 0.91 9.51
N LEU A 96 -5.45 1.83 8.62
CA LEU A 96 -4.54 2.93 8.94
C LEU A 96 -5.08 3.78 10.08
N PHE A 97 -6.32 4.29 9.96
CA PHE A 97 -6.91 5.12 11.01
C PHE A 97 -7.11 4.38 12.33
N SER A 98 -7.44 3.08 12.29
CA SER A 98 -7.51 2.26 13.51
C SER A 98 -6.15 2.17 14.20
N THR A 99 -5.07 1.98 13.44
CA THR A 99 -3.70 1.93 13.97
C THR A 99 -3.33 3.28 14.59
N LEU A 100 -3.57 4.39 13.87
CA LEU A 100 -3.28 5.73 14.38
C LEU A 100 -4.06 6.03 15.67
N LEU A 101 -5.38 5.75 15.66
CA LEU A 101 -6.23 5.96 16.84
C LEU A 101 -5.76 5.13 18.04
N PHE A 102 -5.34 3.89 17.80
CA PHE A 102 -4.85 3.01 18.84
C PHE A 102 -3.50 3.47 19.40
N THR A 103 -2.60 3.96 18.57
CA THR A 103 -1.26 4.38 18.99
C THR A 103 -1.23 5.73 19.74
N ILE A 104 -2.15 6.67 19.47
CA ILE A 104 -2.20 7.99 20.10
C ILE A 104 -2.16 7.93 21.65
N PRO A 105 -3.03 7.19 22.36
CA PRO A 105 -3.00 7.19 23.82
C PRO A 105 -1.69 6.63 24.37
N PHE A 106 -1.13 5.59 23.74
CA PHE A 106 0.13 5.00 24.21
C PHE A 106 1.30 5.95 23.99
N THR A 107 1.38 6.61 22.84
CA THR A 107 2.44 7.57 22.57
C THR A 107 2.38 8.78 23.49
N TYR A 108 1.18 9.27 23.80
CA TYR A 108 0.99 10.38 24.72
C TYR A 108 1.54 10.11 26.12
N PHE A 109 1.39 8.89 26.64
CA PHE A 109 1.85 8.53 27.98
C PHE A 109 3.29 8.00 28.04
N LEU A 110 3.80 7.47 26.93
CA LEU A 110 5.08 6.74 26.91
C LEU A 110 6.23 7.50 26.25
N LEU A 111 5.94 8.40 25.32
CA LEU A 111 7.01 9.07 24.57
C LEU A 111 7.49 10.33 25.27
N PRO A 112 8.81 10.62 25.26
CA PRO A 112 9.35 11.90 25.65
C PRO A 112 8.91 12.97 24.64
N PRO A 113 8.94 14.29 25.03
CA PRO A 113 8.41 15.38 24.22
C PRO A 113 8.95 15.41 22.79
N LYS A 114 10.25 15.21 22.59
CA LYS A 114 10.88 15.20 21.25
C LYS A 114 10.37 14.05 20.39
N ALA A 115 10.30 12.83 20.93
CA ALA A 115 9.78 11.69 20.20
C ALA A 115 8.28 11.82 19.91
N MET A 116 7.54 12.60 20.71
CA MET A 116 6.13 12.93 20.44
C MET A 116 5.98 13.86 19.24
N GLU A 117 6.87 14.83 19.05
CA GLU A 117 6.90 15.68 17.84
C GLU A 117 7.17 14.82 16.59
N GLU A 118 8.20 13.98 16.63
CA GLU A 118 8.52 13.02 15.55
C GLU A 118 7.36 12.05 15.24
N TYR A 119 6.64 11.62 16.29
CA TYR A 119 5.44 10.79 16.11
C TYR A 119 4.33 11.54 15.37
N ILE A 120 4.06 12.81 15.73
CA ILE A 120 3.04 13.63 15.06
C ILE A 120 3.39 13.81 13.58
N ASP A 121 4.65 14.13 13.27
CA ASP A 121 5.10 14.28 11.88
C ASP A 121 4.99 12.97 11.09
N SER A 122 5.36 11.84 11.71
CA SER A 122 5.22 10.51 11.10
C SER A 122 3.76 10.11 10.89
N MET A 123 2.84 10.58 11.74
CA MET A 123 1.40 10.39 11.59
C MET A 123 0.89 11.12 10.34
N PHE A 124 1.26 12.39 10.14
CA PHE A 124 0.93 13.11 8.91
C PHE A 124 1.56 12.45 7.69
N ALA A 125 2.83 12.05 7.77
CA ALA A 125 3.51 11.34 6.71
C ALA A 125 2.79 10.03 6.31
N SER A 126 2.25 9.31 7.29
CA SER A 126 1.48 8.07 7.08
C SER A 126 0.12 8.34 6.43
N ILE A 127 -0.61 9.37 6.88
CA ILE A 127 -1.93 9.74 6.33
C ILE A 127 -1.82 10.14 4.85
N PHE A 128 -0.77 10.85 4.48
CA PHE A 128 -0.54 11.31 3.11
C PHE A 128 0.33 10.36 2.26
N PHE A 129 0.66 9.18 2.78
CA PHE A 129 1.43 8.15 2.10
C PHE A 129 2.81 8.60 1.59
N TYR A 130 3.51 9.46 2.35
CA TYR A 130 4.90 9.81 2.08
C TYR A 130 5.86 9.41 3.23
N ALA A 131 5.43 8.50 4.10
CA ALA A 131 6.21 8.06 5.26
C ALA A 131 7.58 7.45 4.87
N ASN A 132 7.70 6.84 3.68
CA ASN A 132 8.97 6.36 3.16
C ASN A 132 10.00 7.49 2.99
N TYR A 133 9.61 8.63 2.44
CA TYR A 133 10.48 9.81 2.32
C TYR A 133 10.76 10.46 3.67
N TYR A 134 9.75 10.53 4.53
CA TYR A 134 9.91 11.07 5.88
C TYR A 134 10.99 10.30 6.65
N PHE A 135 10.83 8.98 6.78
CA PHE A 135 11.79 8.16 7.53
C PHE A 135 13.17 8.04 6.86
N MET A 136 13.24 8.12 5.53
CA MET A 136 14.52 8.13 4.81
C MET A 136 15.35 9.39 5.11
N ASN A 137 14.69 10.53 5.34
CA ASN A 137 15.34 11.82 5.59
C ASN A 137 15.57 12.12 7.09
N LEU A 138 15.14 11.22 7.99
CA LEU A 138 15.47 11.37 9.40
C LEU A 138 16.98 11.19 9.59
N ASP A 139 17.59 12.19 10.24
CA ASP A 139 18.96 12.06 10.69
C ASP A 139 18.99 11.17 11.95
N PHE A 140 19.37 9.92 11.78
CA PHE A 140 19.47 8.94 12.86
C PHE A 140 20.51 9.30 13.94
N TYR A 141 21.36 10.32 13.70
CA TYR A 141 22.22 10.90 14.72
C TYR A 141 21.47 11.82 15.69
N VAL A 142 20.40 12.44 15.21
CA VAL A 142 19.58 13.40 15.95
C VAL A 142 18.25 12.79 16.40
N ALA A 143 17.72 11.86 15.62
CA ALA A 143 16.49 11.15 15.95
C ALA A 143 16.73 10.14 17.08
N ASP A 144 15.77 10.03 17.97
CA ASP A 144 15.75 8.96 18.96
C ASP A 144 15.74 7.59 18.27
N SER A 145 16.18 6.55 19.00
CA SER A 145 16.27 5.21 18.44
C SER A 145 14.95 4.80 17.78
N THR A 146 15.01 3.96 16.72
CA THR A 146 13.84 3.42 16.02
C THR A 146 12.81 2.74 16.94
N LYS A 147 13.19 2.42 18.18
CA LYS A 147 12.31 1.90 19.23
C LYS A 147 11.23 2.89 19.64
N PHE A 148 11.46 4.19 19.48
CA PHE A 148 10.49 5.25 19.77
C PHE A 148 9.67 5.70 18.55
N MET A 149 9.74 4.96 17.44
CA MET A 149 9.01 5.26 16.19
C MET A 149 7.87 4.27 15.93
N PRO A 150 6.71 4.41 16.60
CA PRO A 150 5.62 3.43 16.51
C PRO A 150 5.07 3.23 15.11
N LEU A 151 5.15 4.27 14.26
CA LEU A 151 4.65 4.29 12.88
C LEU A 151 5.72 3.96 11.84
N LEU A 152 6.94 3.57 12.24
CA LEU A 152 8.03 3.28 11.31
C LEU A 152 7.59 2.32 10.19
N HIS A 153 6.84 1.27 10.53
CA HIS A 153 6.36 0.26 9.57
C HIS A 153 5.48 0.83 8.44
N THR A 154 4.94 2.06 8.58
CA THR A 154 4.11 2.70 7.55
C THR A 154 4.89 3.15 6.31
N TRP A 155 6.24 3.12 6.36
CA TRP A 155 7.07 3.39 5.19
C TRP A 155 6.77 2.42 4.03
N SER A 156 6.56 1.14 4.34
CA SER A 156 6.24 0.13 3.34
C SER A 156 4.84 0.31 2.78
N LEU A 157 3.87 0.69 3.61
CA LEU A 157 2.52 1.04 3.17
C LEU A 157 2.55 2.23 2.20
N ALA A 158 3.36 3.26 2.48
CA ALA A 158 3.50 4.42 1.59
C ALA A 158 3.98 4.02 0.19
N ILE A 159 5.01 3.16 0.09
CA ILE A 159 5.50 2.66 -1.20
C ILE A 159 4.39 1.88 -1.95
N GLU A 160 3.66 1.03 -1.24
CA GLU A 160 2.58 0.24 -1.84
C GLU A 160 1.47 1.14 -2.40
N GLU A 161 1.07 2.19 -1.66
CA GLU A 161 0.04 3.14 -2.10
C GLU A 161 0.50 4.04 -3.26
N GLN A 162 1.74 4.48 -3.26
CA GLN A 162 2.35 5.19 -4.38
C GLN A 162 2.33 4.32 -5.66
N TYR A 163 2.65 3.04 -5.54
CA TYR A 163 2.53 2.10 -6.65
C TYR A 163 1.07 1.98 -7.12
N TYR A 164 0.11 1.85 -6.22
CA TYR A 164 -1.31 1.76 -6.58
C TYR A 164 -1.84 3.04 -7.24
N LEU A 165 -1.28 4.18 -6.88
CA LEU A 165 -1.63 5.46 -7.50
C LEU A 165 -1.10 5.56 -8.93
N LEU A 166 0.17 5.20 -9.15
CA LEU A 166 0.88 5.44 -10.41
C LEU A 166 0.67 4.33 -11.44
N PHE A 167 0.66 3.06 -11.01
CA PHE A 167 0.64 1.93 -11.94
C PHE A 167 -0.62 1.87 -12.83
N PRO A 168 -1.86 2.15 -12.35
CA PRO A 168 -3.03 2.15 -13.21
C PRO A 168 -2.96 3.20 -14.34
N LEU A 169 -2.39 4.37 -14.03
CA LEU A 169 -2.19 5.44 -15.01
C LEU A 169 -1.17 5.01 -16.06
N PHE A 170 -0.05 4.47 -15.62
CA PHE A 170 1.01 3.95 -16.50
C PHE A 170 0.50 2.83 -17.41
N ALA A 171 -0.17 1.82 -16.84
CA ALA A 171 -0.74 0.70 -17.58
C ALA A 171 -1.76 1.16 -18.63
N PHE A 172 -2.62 2.12 -18.28
CA PHE A 172 -3.59 2.69 -19.19
C PHE A 172 -2.94 3.46 -20.35
N VAL A 173 -1.90 4.25 -20.07
CA VAL A 173 -1.13 4.99 -21.09
C VAL A 173 -0.47 4.00 -22.05
N ILE A 174 0.23 2.99 -21.55
CA ILE A 174 0.88 1.98 -22.38
C ILE A 174 -0.16 1.26 -23.26
N TYR A 175 -1.25 0.79 -22.67
CA TYR A 175 -2.32 0.14 -23.43
C TYR A 175 -2.86 1.04 -24.54
N LYS A 176 -3.06 2.33 -24.28
CA LYS A 176 -3.59 3.28 -25.27
C LYS A 176 -2.67 3.48 -26.47
N TYR A 177 -1.36 3.56 -26.23
CA TYR A 177 -0.37 3.87 -27.28
C TYR A 177 0.28 2.64 -27.90
N PHE A 178 0.35 1.54 -27.17
CA PHE A 178 1.04 0.31 -27.55
C PHE A 178 0.13 -0.91 -27.59
N LYS A 179 -1.15 -0.72 -27.88
CA LYS A 179 -2.17 -1.80 -27.94
C LYS A 179 -1.76 -3.03 -28.77
N LYS A 180 -0.84 -2.84 -29.73
CA LYS A 180 -0.32 -3.94 -30.57
C LYS A 180 0.52 -4.96 -29.80
N TYR A 181 1.03 -4.59 -28.62
CA TYR A 181 1.94 -5.42 -27.79
C TYR A 181 1.27 -5.98 -26.53
N PHE A 182 0.00 -5.70 -26.31
CA PHE A 182 -0.88 -6.20 -25.26
C PHE A 182 -1.88 -7.21 -25.87
#